data_08b092b1b3dc8e060ab67f7fed553510
#
_entry.id   08b092b1b3dc8e060ab67f7fed553510
#
_cell.length_a   1.000
_cell.length_b   1.000
_cell.length_c   1.000
_cell.angle_alpha   90.00
_cell.angle_beta   90.00
_cell.angle_gamma   90.00
#
_symmetry.space_group_name_H-M   'P 1'
#
loop_
_entity.id
_entity.type
_entity.pdbx_description
1 polymer ?
#
loop_
_entity_poly.entity_id
_entity_poly.type
_entity_poly.pdbx_seq_one_letter_code
_entity_poly.pdbx_strand_id
1 'polypeptide(L)'
;MFAVLKTGGKQYKVQAGDILRVEKLAADAGETIQFNEILMLGGDNMVVGAPLVDDAAVQAEVVDQIKGEKLIHFVKRRRKHSSKRTKGHRQKLTLIKITDILASGAGKSGVKAAIGSGSVAAAPAAAAKPAAKKAAAPAAPAAAEAAADDLTQITGVGPAAAKKLAESGITTFAQLAAVDVDAVDVKVKPEWVAQAAELAK
;
A
#
# COMPACT_ATOMS: atom_id res chain seq x y z
N MET A 1 16.88 18.98 23.57
CA MET A 1 17.12 19.47 22.19
C MET A 1 15.79 19.50 21.45
N PHE A 2 15.49 20.51 20.66
CA PHE A 2 14.32 20.56 19.79
C PHE A 2 14.73 20.97 18.37
N ALA A 3 13.91 20.63 17.40
CA ALA A 3 14.09 21.05 16.02
C ALA A 3 12.84 21.74 15.49
N VAL A 4 13.02 22.65 14.52
CA VAL A 4 11.91 23.20 13.74
C VAL A 4 12.02 22.62 12.33
N LEU A 5 11.12 21.72 11.99
CA LEU A 5 11.05 21.09 10.67
C LEU A 5 9.93 21.70 9.82
N LYS A 6 10.12 21.66 8.51
CA LYS A 6 9.12 22.08 7.54
C LYS A 6 8.62 20.86 6.77
N THR A 7 7.31 20.64 6.76
CA THR A 7 6.67 19.58 5.97
C THR A 7 5.23 19.94 5.64
N GLY A 8 4.74 19.51 4.46
CA GLY A 8 3.37 19.80 4.02
C GLY A 8 3.02 21.29 4.00
N GLY A 9 3.99 22.18 3.77
CA GLY A 9 3.81 23.63 3.78
C GLY A 9 3.63 24.26 5.18
N LYS A 10 3.84 23.49 6.25
CA LYS A 10 3.73 23.92 7.65
C LYS A 10 5.05 23.72 8.39
N GLN A 11 5.24 24.46 9.46
CA GLN A 11 6.40 24.35 10.34
C GLN A 11 5.97 23.72 11.66
N TYR A 12 6.77 22.82 12.18
CA TYR A 12 6.52 22.10 13.42
C TYR A 12 7.77 22.20 14.31
N LYS A 13 7.55 22.65 15.55
CA LYS A 13 8.56 22.52 16.61
C LYS A 13 8.39 21.13 17.23
N VAL A 14 9.46 20.34 17.24
CA VAL A 14 9.44 18.94 17.63
C VAL A 14 10.55 18.60 18.61
N GLN A 15 10.27 17.63 19.47
CA GLN A 15 11.23 16.99 20.38
C GLN A 15 11.18 15.48 20.17
N ALA A 16 12.22 14.78 20.62
CA ALA A 16 12.21 13.32 20.61
C ALA A 16 11.05 12.78 21.49
N GLY A 17 10.30 11.84 20.95
CA GLY A 17 9.11 11.26 21.59
C GLY A 17 7.79 11.93 21.22
N ASP A 18 7.79 13.09 20.57
CA ASP A 18 6.57 13.79 20.18
C ASP A 18 5.78 13.02 19.11
N ILE A 19 4.44 13.08 19.23
CA ILE A 19 3.52 12.50 18.24
C ILE A 19 2.83 13.65 17.50
N LEU A 20 2.93 13.64 16.17
CA LEU A 20 2.43 14.68 15.29
C LEU A 20 1.51 14.15 14.21
N ARG A 21 0.57 14.99 13.79
CA ARG A 21 -0.23 14.77 12.58
C ARG A 21 0.29 15.68 11.48
N VAL A 22 0.84 15.08 10.42
CA VAL A 22 1.35 15.81 9.26
C VAL A 22 0.52 15.50 8.02
N GLU A 23 0.69 16.30 6.97
CA GLU A 23 0.07 15.99 5.67
C GLU A 23 0.55 14.61 5.16
N LYS A 24 -0.24 13.99 4.31
CA LYS A 24 0.00 12.61 3.87
C LYS A 24 1.37 12.45 3.24
N LEU A 25 2.16 11.56 3.83
CA LEU A 25 3.48 11.14 3.34
C LEU A 25 3.39 9.85 2.52
N ALA A 26 4.37 9.64 1.65
CA ALA A 26 4.53 8.44 0.85
C ALA A 26 5.32 7.37 1.63
N ALA A 27 4.75 6.94 2.76
CA ALA A 27 5.33 5.94 3.66
C ALA A 27 4.21 5.09 4.25
N ASP A 28 4.51 3.86 4.61
CA ASP A 28 3.58 2.94 5.24
C ASP A 28 3.76 2.91 6.77
N ALA A 29 2.75 2.42 7.49
CA ALA A 29 2.81 2.28 8.94
C ALA A 29 3.95 1.34 9.36
N GLY A 30 4.73 1.72 10.38
CA GLY A 30 5.93 1.01 10.84
C GLY A 30 7.21 1.38 10.08
N GLU A 31 7.15 2.25 9.07
CA GLU A 31 8.32 2.69 8.33
C GLU A 31 9.00 3.88 9.03
N THR A 32 10.33 3.85 9.11
CA THR A 32 11.11 5.01 9.59
C THR A 32 11.39 5.94 8.41
N ILE A 33 11.14 7.21 8.61
CA ILE A 33 11.33 8.27 7.62
C ILE A 33 12.19 9.39 8.19
N GLN A 34 12.82 10.16 7.31
CA GLN A 34 13.70 11.25 7.68
C GLN A 34 13.27 12.56 7.04
N PHE A 35 13.12 13.59 7.86
CA PHE A 35 12.88 14.97 7.42
C PHE A 35 14.19 15.71 7.30
N ASN A 36 14.51 16.20 6.11
CA ASN A 36 15.76 16.93 5.82
C ASN A 36 15.55 18.45 5.79
N GLU A 37 14.29 18.93 5.72
CA GLU A 37 14.01 20.36 5.73
C GLU A 37 13.92 20.87 7.17
N ILE A 38 15.09 21.12 7.77
CA ILE A 38 15.23 21.64 9.13
C ILE A 38 15.59 23.12 9.06
N LEU A 39 14.74 23.98 9.66
CA LEU A 39 14.93 25.42 9.70
C LEU A 39 15.80 25.87 10.86
N MET A 40 15.70 25.18 12.00
CA MET A 40 16.38 25.56 13.23
C MET A 40 16.54 24.33 14.13
N LEU A 41 17.67 24.27 14.80
CA LEU A 41 17.93 23.39 15.94
C LEU A 41 18.08 24.24 17.20
N GLY A 42 17.43 23.81 18.27
CA GLY A 42 17.50 24.47 19.57
C GLY A 42 17.86 23.51 20.68
N GLY A 43 18.55 23.99 21.65
CA GLY A 43 19.10 23.29 22.79
C GLY A 43 20.20 24.15 23.40
N ASP A 44 21.26 23.52 23.88
CA ASP A 44 22.42 24.21 24.44
C ASP A 44 23.14 25.06 23.38
N ASN A 45 23.23 24.55 22.16
CA ASN A 45 23.71 25.30 21.00
C ASN A 45 22.57 25.51 20.01
N MET A 46 22.18 26.79 19.85
CA MET A 46 21.14 27.13 18.89
C MET A 46 21.71 27.39 17.51
N VAL A 47 21.23 26.67 16.50
CA VAL A 47 21.63 26.82 15.10
C VAL A 47 20.42 27.20 14.28
N VAL A 48 20.51 28.31 13.55
CA VAL A 48 19.48 28.79 12.65
C VAL A 48 19.95 28.62 11.21
N GLY A 49 19.14 27.99 10.37
CA GLY A 49 19.47 27.77 8.96
C GLY A 49 19.30 29.03 8.10
N ALA A 50 20.00 29.09 6.97
CA ALA A 50 19.87 30.14 6.00
C ALA A 50 19.58 29.57 4.57
N PRO A 51 18.39 29.12 4.25
CA PRO A 51 17.17 28.93 5.04
C PRO A 51 17.10 27.62 5.82
N LEU A 52 17.92 26.62 5.49
CA LEU A 52 17.95 25.29 6.09
C LEU A 52 19.27 25.08 6.84
N VAL A 53 19.26 24.22 7.84
CA VAL A 53 20.46 23.74 8.51
C VAL A 53 21.02 22.59 7.71
N ASP A 54 22.24 22.73 7.20
CA ASP A 54 22.91 21.70 6.43
C ASP A 54 23.19 20.47 7.29
N ASP A 55 23.05 19.29 6.69
CA ASP A 55 23.34 17.97 7.28
C ASP A 55 22.57 17.64 8.57
N ALA A 56 21.54 18.43 8.89
CA ALA A 56 20.62 18.17 10.00
C ALA A 56 19.37 17.41 9.51
N ALA A 57 18.87 16.51 10.35
CA ALA A 57 17.63 15.79 10.06
C ALA A 57 16.85 15.42 11.31
N VAL A 58 15.56 15.17 11.12
CA VAL A 58 14.69 14.59 12.14
C VAL A 58 14.17 13.26 11.64
N GLN A 59 14.41 12.21 12.43
CA GLN A 59 13.89 10.86 12.15
C GLN A 59 12.57 10.66 12.88
N ALA A 60 11.63 10.00 12.20
CA ALA A 60 10.33 9.68 12.74
C ALA A 60 9.85 8.32 12.26
N GLU A 61 9.15 7.61 13.12
CA GLU A 61 8.42 6.40 12.80
C GLU A 61 6.99 6.76 12.40
N VAL A 62 6.51 6.20 11.31
CA VAL A 62 5.12 6.31 10.88
C VAL A 62 4.27 5.36 11.71
N VAL A 63 3.43 5.91 12.58
CA VAL A 63 2.53 5.11 13.42
C VAL A 63 1.34 4.61 12.61
N ASP A 64 0.65 5.52 11.88
CA ASP A 64 -0.53 5.16 11.09
C ASP A 64 -0.85 6.21 10.02
N GLN A 65 -1.62 5.80 9.01
CA GLN A 65 -2.22 6.67 8.00
C GLN A 65 -3.68 6.95 8.36
N ILE A 66 -3.93 8.09 8.97
CA ILE A 66 -5.23 8.46 9.53
C ILE A 66 -6.06 9.35 8.59
N LYS A 67 -7.35 9.44 8.88
CA LYS A 67 -8.26 10.41 8.26
C LYS A 67 -8.78 11.35 9.33
N GLY A 68 -8.72 12.65 9.05
CA GLY A 68 -9.29 13.68 9.90
C GLY A 68 -10.80 13.55 10.07
N GLU A 69 -11.37 14.47 10.83
CA GLU A 69 -12.82 14.59 11.01
C GLU A 69 -13.52 14.83 9.69
N LYS A 70 -14.77 14.38 9.59
CA LYS A 70 -15.58 14.60 8.40
C LYS A 70 -16.09 16.03 8.38
N LEU A 71 -15.57 16.82 7.45
CA LEU A 71 -16.07 18.15 7.16
C LEU A 71 -17.19 18.07 6.13
N ILE A 72 -18.30 18.71 6.43
CA ILE A 72 -19.47 18.75 5.54
C ILE A 72 -19.46 20.04 4.78
N HIS A 73 -19.20 19.96 3.47
CA HIS A 73 -19.36 21.09 2.56
C HIS A 73 -20.81 21.10 2.08
N PHE A 74 -21.61 21.97 2.69
CA PHE A 74 -23.01 22.18 2.33
C PHE A 74 -23.14 23.46 1.50
N VAL A 75 -23.63 23.30 0.28
CA VAL A 75 -23.89 24.40 -0.65
C VAL A 75 -25.36 24.46 -0.97
N LYS A 76 -25.98 25.62 -0.79
CA LYS A 76 -27.40 25.89 -1.09
C LYS A 76 -27.49 27.27 -1.70
N ARG A 77 -28.29 27.40 -2.76
CA ARG A 77 -28.65 28.72 -3.30
C ARG A 77 -29.50 29.49 -2.29
N ARG A 78 -29.35 30.80 -2.24
CA ARG A 78 -29.97 31.66 -1.25
C ARG A 78 -31.47 31.87 -1.51
N ARG A 79 -31.90 31.85 -2.77
CA ARG A 79 -33.27 32.24 -3.18
C ARG A 79 -33.90 31.22 -4.11
N LYS A 80 -35.27 31.21 -4.16
CA LYS A 80 -36.17 30.44 -5.05
C LYS A 80 -35.91 28.92 -4.96
N HIS A 81 -36.29 28.20 -6.00
CA HIS A 81 -36.07 26.73 -6.12
C HIS A 81 -34.59 26.39 -6.06
N SER A 82 -34.07 26.30 -4.88
CA SER A 82 -32.67 26.22 -4.64
C SER A 82 -32.15 24.77 -4.71
N SER A 83 -31.21 24.53 -5.59
CA SER A 83 -30.40 23.32 -5.48
C SER A 83 -29.58 23.36 -4.20
N LYS A 84 -29.58 22.26 -3.45
CA LYS A 84 -28.68 22.04 -2.33
C LYS A 84 -27.76 20.83 -2.65
N ARG A 85 -26.50 20.93 -2.26
CA ARG A 85 -25.55 19.84 -2.40
C ARG A 85 -24.75 19.71 -1.11
N THR A 86 -24.48 18.48 -0.73
CA THR A 86 -23.67 18.15 0.44
C THR A 86 -22.53 17.26 -0.02
N LYS A 87 -21.30 17.64 0.29
CA LYS A 87 -20.10 16.85 0.01
C LYS A 87 -19.33 16.68 1.31
N GLY A 88 -19.16 15.45 1.76
CA GLY A 88 -18.28 15.14 2.90
C GLY A 88 -16.84 15.04 2.46
N HIS A 89 -15.91 15.58 3.25
CA HIS A 89 -14.48 15.47 3.06
C HIS A 89 -13.80 15.02 4.35
N ARG A 90 -12.84 14.10 4.24
CA ARG A 90 -11.90 13.74 5.32
C ARG A 90 -10.48 13.86 4.79
N GLN A 91 -9.71 14.79 5.37
CA GLN A 91 -8.30 14.96 5.00
C GLN A 91 -7.51 13.71 5.40
N LYS A 92 -6.70 13.21 4.49
CA LYS A 92 -5.76 12.12 4.76
C LYS A 92 -4.52 12.71 5.40
N LEU A 93 -4.13 12.19 6.54
CA LEU A 93 -2.99 12.64 7.34
C LEU A 93 -2.14 11.44 7.72
N THR A 94 -0.87 11.68 8.01
CA THR A 94 0.05 10.69 8.57
C THR A 94 0.32 11.00 10.03
N LEU A 95 0.16 10.02 10.90
CA LEU A 95 0.53 10.09 12.31
C LEU A 95 1.97 9.61 12.44
N ILE A 96 2.86 10.46 12.94
CA ILE A 96 4.27 10.15 13.12
C ILE A 96 4.68 10.34 14.58
N LYS A 97 5.65 9.55 15.01
CA LYS A 97 6.34 9.69 16.30
C LYS A 97 7.79 10.05 16.02
N ILE A 98 8.25 11.16 16.59
CA ILE A 98 9.65 11.56 16.45
C ILE A 98 10.52 10.62 17.28
N THR A 99 11.51 10.02 16.65
CA THR A 99 12.49 9.13 17.31
C THR A 99 13.73 9.92 17.69
N ASP A 100 14.42 10.51 16.71
CA ASP A 100 15.70 11.17 16.91
C ASP A 100 15.80 12.50 16.17
N ILE A 101 16.63 13.40 16.73
CA ILE A 101 17.00 14.66 16.11
C ILE A 101 18.52 14.64 15.89
N LEU A 102 18.90 14.57 14.61
CA LEU A 102 20.30 14.57 14.19
C LEU A 102 20.73 16.00 13.89
N ALA A 103 21.72 16.50 14.64
CA ALA A 103 22.31 17.80 14.39
C ALA A 103 23.26 17.80 13.19
N SER A 104 23.82 16.64 12.83
CA SER A 104 24.70 16.40 11.69
C SER A 104 24.65 14.92 11.28
N GLY A 105 25.08 14.60 10.05
CA GLY A 105 25.15 13.23 9.58
C GLY A 105 23.88 12.72 8.90
N ALA A 106 22.96 13.60 8.53
CA ALA A 106 21.70 13.25 7.86
C ALA A 106 21.90 12.41 6.59
N GLY A 107 22.93 12.73 5.79
CA GLY A 107 23.23 12.02 4.55
C GLY A 107 23.76 10.60 4.72
N LYS A 108 24.25 10.25 5.92
CA LYS A 108 24.83 8.93 6.24
C LYS A 108 23.81 7.96 6.86
N SER A 109 22.63 8.44 7.23
CA SER A 109 21.63 7.63 7.94
C SER A 109 21.02 6.49 7.11
N GLY A 110 21.02 6.62 5.77
CA GLY A 110 20.39 5.64 4.87
C GLY A 110 18.86 5.53 5.01
N VAL A 111 18.25 6.38 5.82
CA VAL A 111 16.80 6.38 6.06
C VAL A 111 16.07 7.08 4.91
N LYS A 112 14.92 6.55 4.52
CA LYS A 112 14.09 7.09 3.45
C LYS A 112 13.65 8.53 3.75
N ALA A 113 13.87 9.43 2.79
CA ALA A 113 13.42 10.81 2.92
C ALA A 113 11.88 10.90 3.01
N ALA A 114 11.39 11.76 3.89
CA ALA A 114 9.98 12.04 4.05
C ALA A 114 9.46 12.89 2.88
N ILE A 115 8.88 12.23 1.88
CA ILE A 115 8.33 12.87 0.68
C ILE A 115 6.80 12.92 0.81
N GLY A 116 6.21 14.07 0.54
CA GLY A 116 4.76 14.22 0.48
C GLY A 116 4.15 13.34 -0.63
N SER A 117 3.05 12.67 -0.35
CA SER A 117 2.41 11.76 -1.33
C SER A 117 1.96 12.45 -2.62
N GLY A 118 1.84 13.79 -2.62
CA GLY A 118 1.57 14.58 -3.83
C GLY A 118 2.81 14.98 -4.63
N SER A 119 4.01 14.85 -4.02
CA SER A 119 5.28 15.19 -4.64
C SER A 119 5.98 13.98 -5.27
N VAL A 120 5.49 12.78 -4.99
CA VAL A 120 5.92 11.57 -5.69
C VAL A 120 5.34 11.68 -7.10
N ALA A 121 6.16 12.04 -8.07
CA ALA A 121 5.79 11.89 -9.47
C ALA A 121 5.30 10.46 -9.64
N ALA A 122 4.11 10.29 -10.20
CA ALA A 122 3.53 8.98 -10.43
C ALA A 122 4.52 8.16 -11.27
N ALA A 123 5.37 7.40 -10.60
CA ALA A 123 5.95 6.23 -11.23
C ALA A 123 4.76 5.40 -11.70
N PRO A 124 4.76 4.90 -12.95
CA PRO A 124 3.65 4.11 -13.44
C PRO A 124 3.40 3.01 -12.40
N ALA A 125 2.26 3.09 -11.76
CA ALA A 125 1.83 2.11 -10.78
C ALA A 125 1.68 0.79 -11.53
N ALA A 126 2.71 -0.03 -11.47
CA ALA A 126 2.54 -1.46 -11.60
C ALA A 126 1.57 -1.84 -10.47
N ALA A 127 0.36 -2.14 -10.88
CA ALA A 127 -0.74 -2.45 -10.01
C ALA A 127 -0.40 -3.66 -9.15
N ALA A 128 -0.09 -3.42 -7.88
CA ALA A 128 -0.22 -4.42 -6.85
C ALA A 128 -1.29 -3.93 -5.87
N LYS A 129 -2.52 -4.37 -6.07
CA LYS A 129 -3.53 -4.37 -5.01
C LYS A 129 -3.03 -5.32 -3.92
N PRO A 130 -2.83 -4.89 -2.67
CA PRO A 130 -2.67 -5.86 -1.59
C PRO A 130 -4.04 -6.47 -1.31
N ALA A 131 -4.19 -7.73 -1.67
CA ALA A 131 -5.24 -8.56 -1.13
C ALA A 131 -4.97 -8.75 0.38
N ALA A 132 -6.00 -8.52 1.19
CA ALA A 132 -5.99 -8.76 2.61
C ALA A 132 -5.46 -10.17 2.92
N LYS A 133 -4.29 -10.27 3.53
CA LYS A 133 -3.76 -11.52 4.06
C LYS A 133 -4.38 -11.81 5.42
N LYS A 134 -5.25 -12.78 5.45
CA LYS A 134 -5.65 -13.48 6.67
C LYS A 134 -4.50 -14.42 7.05
N ALA A 135 -4.02 -14.28 8.28
CA ALA A 135 -2.95 -15.09 8.82
C ALA A 135 -3.32 -16.58 8.91
N ALA A 136 -2.43 -17.44 8.50
CA ALA A 136 -2.26 -18.78 9.05
C ALA A 136 -0.83 -19.27 8.76
N ALA A 137 -0.20 -19.82 9.79
CA ALA A 137 1.17 -20.23 9.92
C ALA A 137 1.46 -21.63 9.29
N PRO A 138 2.67 -22.23 9.47
CA PRO A 138 3.52 -22.67 8.37
C PRO A 138 3.61 -24.20 8.23
N ALA A 139 3.97 -24.66 7.07
CA ALA A 139 4.79 -25.86 6.87
C ALA A 139 5.26 -26.00 5.41
N ALA A 140 6.54 -26.14 5.24
CA ALA A 140 7.24 -26.56 4.02
C ALA A 140 7.21 -28.11 3.89
N PRO A 141 7.77 -28.78 2.84
CA PRO A 141 8.55 -28.31 1.70
C PRO A 141 8.18 -28.91 0.33
N ALA A 142 8.69 -28.23 -0.70
CA ALA A 142 9.15 -28.68 -2.02
C ALA A 142 8.60 -29.93 -2.70
N ALA A 143 8.03 -29.74 -3.92
CA ALA A 143 8.51 -30.39 -5.13
C ALA A 143 7.70 -29.92 -6.37
N ALA A 144 8.45 -29.63 -7.45
CA ALA A 144 8.05 -29.64 -8.87
C ALA A 144 7.00 -28.60 -9.36
N GLU A 145 7.52 -27.53 -9.94
CA GLU A 145 6.86 -26.69 -10.92
C GLU A 145 6.46 -27.56 -12.14
N ALA A 146 5.18 -27.89 -12.25
CA ALA A 146 4.54 -28.13 -13.53
C ALA A 146 3.74 -26.86 -13.84
N ALA A 147 4.00 -26.24 -14.98
CA ALA A 147 3.28 -25.08 -15.47
C ALA A 147 1.77 -25.33 -15.39
N ALA A 148 1.05 -24.51 -14.64
CA ALA A 148 -0.40 -24.59 -14.58
C ALA A 148 -0.96 -24.02 -15.88
N ASP A 149 -1.67 -24.84 -16.65
CA ASP A 149 -2.32 -24.43 -17.88
C ASP A 149 -3.62 -23.67 -17.57
N ASP A 150 -3.98 -22.74 -18.44
CA ASP A 150 -5.18 -21.94 -18.27
C ASP A 150 -6.43 -22.70 -18.75
N LEU A 151 -7.03 -23.48 -17.84
CA LEU A 151 -8.22 -24.32 -18.11
C LEU A 151 -9.44 -23.52 -18.59
N THR A 152 -9.41 -22.20 -18.52
CA THR A 152 -10.50 -21.35 -19.04
C THR A 152 -10.55 -21.28 -20.56
N GLN A 153 -9.54 -21.78 -21.27
CA GLN A 153 -9.51 -21.87 -22.72
C GLN A 153 -10.47 -22.96 -23.28
N ILE A 154 -10.89 -23.87 -22.41
CA ILE A 154 -11.85 -24.93 -22.80
C ILE A 154 -13.26 -24.33 -22.85
N THR A 155 -13.95 -24.53 -23.98
CA THR A 155 -15.30 -23.99 -24.19
C THR A 155 -16.29 -24.58 -23.17
N GLY A 156 -16.81 -23.69 -22.29
CA GLY A 156 -17.76 -24.08 -21.24
C GLY A 156 -17.12 -24.25 -19.84
N VAL A 157 -15.81 -24.13 -19.71
CA VAL A 157 -15.13 -24.05 -18.43
C VAL A 157 -14.98 -22.57 -18.04
N GLY A 158 -15.90 -22.08 -17.20
CA GLY A 158 -15.80 -20.74 -16.65
C GLY A 158 -14.83 -20.69 -15.45
N PRO A 159 -14.48 -19.46 -14.96
CA PRO A 159 -13.52 -19.29 -13.87
C PRO A 159 -13.92 -19.99 -12.55
N ALA A 160 -15.20 -20.21 -12.33
CA ALA A 160 -15.70 -20.96 -11.18
C ALA A 160 -15.48 -22.49 -11.34
N ALA A 161 -15.59 -23.01 -12.56
CA ALA A 161 -15.33 -24.42 -12.85
C ALA A 161 -13.82 -24.72 -12.84
N ALA A 162 -12.99 -23.83 -13.41
CA ALA A 162 -11.53 -23.94 -13.37
C ALA A 162 -10.99 -23.98 -11.93
N LYS A 163 -11.54 -23.18 -11.03
CA LYS A 163 -11.19 -23.20 -9.60
C LYS A 163 -11.52 -24.54 -8.93
N LYS A 164 -12.69 -25.10 -9.21
CA LYS A 164 -13.10 -26.40 -8.65
C LYS A 164 -12.23 -27.55 -9.19
N LEU A 165 -11.82 -27.48 -10.44
CA LEU A 165 -10.87 -28.44 -11.04
C LEU A 165 -9.48 -28.31 -10.39
N ALA A 166 -9.00 -27.10 -10.15
CA ALA A 166 -7.75 -26.87 -9.45
C ALA A 166 -7.80 -27.33 -7.97
N GLU A 167 -8.93 -27.16 -7.28
CA GLU A 167 -9.16 -27.66 -5.91
C GLU A 167 -9.19 -29.21 -5.86
N SER A 168 -9.61 -29.87 -6.94
CA SER A 168 -9.54 -31.32 -7.09
C SER A 168 -8.19 -31.84 -7.62
N GLY A 169 -7.19 -30.95 -7.76
CA GLY A 169 -5.82 -31.32 -8.16
C GLY A 169 -5.57 -31.33 -9.67
N ILE A 170 -6.54 -30.92 -10.48
CA ILE A 170 -6.44 -30.85 -11.94
C ILE A 170 -6.03 -29.44 -12.35
N THR A 171 -4.75 -29.25 -12.67
CA THR A 171 -4.17 -27.94 -13.01
C THR A 171 -3.65 -27.85 -14.44
N THR A 172 -3.58 -28.99 -15.17
CA THR A 172 -3.07 -29.02 -16.55
C THR A 172 -4.05 -29.69 -17.48
N PHE A 173 -3.98 -29.39 -18.80
CA PHE A 173 -4.80 -30.02 -19.83
C PHE A 173 -4.57 -31.52 -19.90
N ALA A 174 -3.32 -31.99 -19.73
CA ALA A 174 -2.98 -33.39 -19.72
C ALA A 174 -3.64 -34.16 -18.56
N GLN A 175 -3.70 -33.53 -17.38
CA GLN A 175 -4.41 -34.11 -16.23
C GLN A 175 -5.91 -34.18 -16.48
N LEU A 176 -6.52 -33.12 -17.04
CA LEU A 176 -7.95 -33.13 -17.37
C LEU A 176 -8.32 -34.14 -18.43
N ALA A 177 -7.45 -34.39 -19.43
CA ALA A 177 -7.65 -35.40 -20.46
C ALA A 177 -7.56 -36.83 -19.93
N ALA A 178 -6.85 -37.06 -18.82
CA ALA A 178 -6.68 -38.37 -18.18
C ALA A 178 -7.71 -38.67 -17.09
N VAL A 179 -8.64 -37.74 -16.81
CA VAL A 179 -9.64 -37.88 -15.73
C VAL A 179 -10.85 -38.69 -16.21
N ASP A 180 -11.18 -39.73 -15.45
CA ASP A 180 -12.46 -40.43 -15.59
C ASP A 180 -13.61 -39.57 -15.06
N VAL A 181 -14.58 -39.30 -15.93
CA VAL A 181 -15.72 -38.39 -15.70
C VAL A 181 -16.56 -38.82 -14.47
N ASP A 182 -16.53 -40.11 -14.11
CA ASP A 182 -17.31 -40.66 -12.99
C ASP A 182 -16.52 -40.74 -11.67
N ALA A 183 -15.21 -40.42 -11.68
CA ALA A 183 -14.33 -40.56 -10.51
C ALA A 183 -14.10 -39.26 -9.72
N VAL A 184 -14.58 -38.12 -10.19
CA VAL A 184 -14.34 -36.80 -9.57
C VAL A 184 -15.63 -36.17 -9.11
N ASP A 185 -15.65 -35.64 -7.89
CA ASP A 185 -16.79 -34.91 -7.27
C ASP A 185 -17.23 -33.64 -8.04
N VAL A 186 -16.49 -33.24 -9.06
CA VAL A 186 -16.78 -32.11 -9.93
C VAL A 186 -17.47 -32.62 -11.21
N LYS A 187 -18.60 -32.02 -11.57
CA LYS A 187 -19.29 -32.32 -12.84
C LYS A 187 -18.41 -31.93 -14.04
N VAL A 188 -17.57 -32.86 -14.45
CA VAL A 188 -16.75 -32.76 -15.67
C VAL A 188 -17.59 -33.27 -16.85
N LYS A 189 -17.72 -32.43 -17.88
CA LYS A 189 -18.40 -32.86 -19.11
C LYS A 189 -17.45 -33.63 -20.02
N PRO A 190 -17.88 -34.67 -20.72
CA PRO A 190 -17.02 -35.42 -21.64
C PRO A 190 -16.44 -34.55 -22.77
N GLU A 191 -17.14 -33.45 -23.13
CA GLU A 191 -16.67 -32.47 -24.10
C GLU A 191 -15.39 -31.77 -23.66
N TRP A 192 -15.23 -31.52 -22.34
CA TRP A 192 -14.04 -30.87 -21.78
C TRP A 192 -12.81 -31.75 -21.83
N VAL A 193 -12.99 -33.05 -21.61
CA VAL A 193 -11.91 -34.08 -21.70
C VAL A 193 -11.41 -34.18 -23.13
N ALA A 194 -12.33 -34.18 -24.12
CA ALA A 194 -11.98 -34.21 -25.54
C ALA A 194 -11.20 -32.96 -25.97
N GLN A 195 -11.65 -31.77 -25.57
CA GLN A 195 -10.95 -30.52 -25.87
C GLN A 195 -9.61 -30.39 -25.13
N ALA A 196 -9.52 -30.87 -23.90
CA ALA A 196 -8.26 -30.90 -23.16
C ALA A 196 -7.23 -31.81 -23.83
N ALA A 197 -7.64 -32.92 -24.40
CA ALA A 197 -6.77 -33.84 -25.16
C ALA A 197 -6.26 -33.22 -26.49
N GLU A 198 -7.00 -32.30 -27.09
CA GLU A 198 -6.55 -31.54 -28.26
C GLU A 198 -5.57 -30.44 -27.88
N LEU A 199 -5.78 -29.73 -26.74
CA LEU A 199 -4.93 -28.65 -26.25
C LEU A 199 -3.64 -29.13 -25.56
N ALA A 200 -3.60 -30.42 -25.14
CA ALA A 200 -2.43 -31.05 -24.53
C ALA A 200 -1.42 -31.59 -25.54
N LYS A 201 -1.70 -31.49 -26.87
CA LYS A 201 -0.80 -31.91 -27.97
C LYS A 201 0.19 -30.77 -28.29
#